data_ba3e68e330ea4362773f17676999f83a
#
_entry.id   ba3e68e330ea4362773f17676999f83a
#
_cell.length_a   1.000
_cell.length_b   1.000
_cell.length_c   1.000
_cell.angle_alpha   90.00
_cell.angle_beta   90.00
_cell.angle_gamma   90.00
#
_symmetry.space_group_name_H-M   'P 1'
#
loop_
_entity.id
_entity.type
_entity.pdbx_description
1 polymer ?
#
loop_
_entity_poly.entity_id
_entity_poly.type
_entity_poly.pdbx_seq_one_letter_code
_entity_poly.pdbx_strand_id
1 'polypeptide(L)'
;MNKKSELLIDTALALFYTKGINSIGINEILKTSGVAKRTLYSHFESKEALILAALNQRHKKFITWLAEQLSETESDQEVIKKLFDALGSWFDNKEPRLGNFRGCFFINTAAEFSDKDSKISRYCAMHKEEVRLLIKTKLSTSSPILLDAICIMKEGAITTAYVTGKGSEVTSKCIKVLSALQM
;
A
#
# COMPACT_ATOMS: atom_id res chain seq x y z
N MET A 1 -21.27 0.55 6.76
CA MET A 1 -21.27 0.12 5.33
C MET A 1 -22.13 -1.14 5.23
N ASN A 2 -22.82 -1.40 4.11
CA ASN A 2 -23.66 -2.60 3.95
C ASN A 2 -22.76 -3.82 3.70
N LYS A 3 -23.04 -4.98 4.32
CA LYS A 3 -22.25 -6.24 4.16
C LYS A 3 -21.99 -6.63 2.70
N LYS A 4 -22.94 -6.35 1.77
CA LYS A 4 -22.75 -6.64 0.35
C LYS A 4 -21.75 -5.69 -0.33
N SER A 5 -21.75 -4.41 0.06
CA SER A 5 -20.76 -3.44 -0.42
C SER A 5 -19.35 -3.79 0.06
N GLU A 6 -19.19 -4.20 1.30
CA GLU A 6 -17.91 -4.65 1.85
C GLU A 6 -17.39 -5.89 1.12
N LEU A 7 -18.24 -6.89 0.92
CA LEU A 7 -17.91 -8.10 0.17
C LEU A 7 -17.45 -7.80 -1.27
N LEU A 8 -18.12 -6.85 -1.94
CA LEU A 8 -17.73 -6.42 -3.30
C LEU A 8 -16.36 -5.75 -3.29
N ILE A 9 -16.09 -4.88 -2.32
CA ILE A 9 -14.80 -4.19 -2.21
C ILE A 9 -13.69 -5.19 -1.87
N ASP A 10 -13.89 -6.09 -0.91
CA ASP A 10 -12.90 -7.12 -0.54
C ASP A 10 -12.58 -8.03 -1.73
N THR A 11 -13.62 -8.49 -2.44
CA THR A 11 -13.45 -9.33 -3.63
C THR A 11 -12.71 -8.58 -4.75
N ALA A 12 -13.10 -7.34 -5.02
CA ALA A 12 -12.46 -6.52 -6.04
C ALA A 12 -10.98 -6.25 -5.69
N LEU A 13 -10.70 -5.86 -4.44
CA LEU A 13 -9.33 -5.63 -3.98
C LEU A 13 -8.45 -6.87 -4.12
N ALA A 14 -8.95 -8.04 -3.72
CA ALA A 14 -8.22 -9.30 -3.84
C ALA A 14 -7.91 -9.63 -5.30
N LEU A 15 -8.88 -9.51 -6.21
CA LEU A 15 -8.71 -9.76 -7.64
C LEU A 15 -7.79 -8.75 -8.29
N PHE A 16 -7.96 -7.46 -8.02
CA PHE A 16 -7.13 -6.38 -8.57
C PHE A 16 -5.67 -6.52 -8.11
N TYR A 17 -5.44 -6.84 -6.85
CA TYR A 17 -4.10 -6.99 -6.33
C TYR A 17 -3.37 -8.21 -6.86
N THR A 18 -4.12 -9.28 -7.20
CA THR A 18 -3.51 -10.53 -7.71
C THR A 18 -3.32 -10.55 -9.21
N LYS A 19 -4.23 -9.92 -9.98
CA LYS A 19 -4.29 -10.07 -11.43
C LYS A 19 -4.17 -8.76 -12.21
N GLY A 20 -4.12 -7.61 -11.50
CA GLY A 20 -4.19 -6.28 -12.12
C GLY A 20 -5.64 -5.82 -12.37
N ILE A 21 -5.84 -4.50 -12.38
CA ILE A 21 -7.18 -3.89 -12.47
C ILE A 21 -7.78 -4.05 -13.87
N ASN A 22 -6.94 -3.84 -14.90
CA ASN A 22 -7.42 -3.85 -16.29
C ASN A 22 -7.81 -5.25 -16.75
N SER A 23 -7.20 -6.30 -16.19
CA SER A 23 -7.52 -7.69 -16.52
C SER A 23 -8.84 -8.19 -15.89
N ILE A 24 -9.35 -7.50 -14.86
CA ILE A 24 -10.54 -7.91 -14.11
C ILE A 24 -11.77 -7.12 -14.54
N GLY A 25 -12.74 -7.83 -15.13
CA GLY A 25 -14.06 -7.28 -15.47
C GLY A 25 -15.06 -7.37 -14.31
N ILE A 26 -16.12 -6.56 -14.38
CA ILE A 26 -17.23 -6.61 -13.40
C ILE A 26 -17.83 -8.00 -13.27
N ASN A 27 -17.97 -8.75 -14.39
CA ASN A 27 -18.53 -10.09 -14.36
C ASN A 27 -17.71 -11.09 -13.53
N GLU A 28 -16.38 -10.96 -13.51
CA GLU A 28 -15.51 -11.80 -12.68
C GLU A 28 -15.70 -11.48 -11.20
N ILE A 29 -15.81 -10.19 -10.85
CA ILE A 29 -16.10 -9.76 -9.50
C ILE A 29 -17.45 -10.30 -9.02
N LEU A 30 -18.48 -10.21 -9.85
CA LEU A 30 -19.82 -10.75 -9.54
C LEU A 30 -19.78 -12.27 -9.35
N LYS A 31 -19.09 -12.98 -10.24
CA LYS A 31 -18.94 -14.45 -10.16
C LYS A 31 -18.23 -14.85 -8.86
N THR A 32 -17.16 -14.13 -8.49
CA THR A 32 -16.35 -14.46 -7.30
C THR A 32 -17.05 -14.08 -6.00
N SER A 33 -17.75 -12.94 -5.98
CA SER A 33 -18.45 -12.47 -4.79
C SER A 33 -19.82 -13.13 -4.57
N GLY A 34 -20.41 -13.72 -5.61
CA GLY A 34 -21.80 -14.20 -5.59
C GLY A 34 -22.87 -13.09 -5.50
N VAL A 35 -22.46 -11.82 -5.66
CA VAL A 35 -23.37 -10.67 -5.57
C VAL A 35 -24.04 -10.41 -6.92
N ALA A 36 -25.36 -10.17 -6.93
CA ALA A 36 -26.10 -9.88 -8.17
C ALA A 36 -25.65 -8.54 -8.79
N LYS A 37 -25.64 -8.46 -10.12
CA LYS A 37 -25.24 -7.27 -10.91
C LYS A 37 -26.02 -6.01 -10.49
N ARG A 38 -27.34 -6.13 -10.27
CA ARG A 38 -28.19 -5.02 -9.79
C ARG A 38 -27.70 -4.49 -8.44
N THR A 39 -27.29 -5.38 -7.53
CA THR A 39 -26.79 -4.99 -6.21
C THR A 39 -25.44 -4.27 -6.32
N LEU A 40 -24.54 -4.71 -7.19
CA LEU A 40 -23.29 -3.98 -7.42
C LEU A 40 -23.57 -2.54 -7.87
N TYR A 41 -24.41 -2.36 -8.89
CA TYR A 41 -24.71 -1.04 -9.42
C TYR A 41 -25.61 -0.17 -8.50
N SER A 42 -26.26 -0.74 -7.50
CA SER A 42 -26.89 0.04 -6.44
C SER A 42 -25.91 0.63 -5.42
N HIS A 43 -24.67 0.11 -5.38
CA HIS A 43 -23.59 0.59 -4.50
C HIS A 43 -22.50 1.38 -5.23
N PHE A 44 -22.20 1.01 -6.47
CA PHE A 44 -21.11 1.58 -7.27
C PHE A 44 -21.62 1.92 -8.66
N GLU A 45 -21.65 3.20 -8.99
CA GLU A 45 -22.13 3.70 -10.29
C GLU A 45 -21.29 3.20 -11.50
N SER A 46 -20.02 2.82 -11.24
CA SER A 46 -19.08 2.39 -12.27
C SER A 46 -18.01 1.46 -11.72
N LYS A 47 -17.23 0.82 -12.61
CA LYS A 47 -16.01 0.08 -12.23
C LYS A 47 -15.01 1.02 -11.57
N GLU A 48 -14.90 2.26 -12.03
CA GLU A 48 -14.01 3.27 -11.45
C GLU A 48 -14.37 3.56 -9.99
N ALA A 49 -15.65 3.71 -9.67
CA ALA A 49 -16.11 3.91 -8.29
C ALA A 49 -15.73 2.72 -7.39
N LEU A 50 -15.84 1.49 -7.90
CA LEU A 50 -15.41 0.29 -7.16
C LEU A 50 -13.88 0.23 -6.98
N ILE A 51 -13.10 0.63 -8.01
CA ILE A 51 -11.63 0.73 -7.91
C ILE A 51 -11.24 1.73 -6.82
N LEU A 52 -11.84 2.92 -6.82
CA LEU A 52 -11.58 3.94 -5.81
C LEU A 52 -11.94 3.45 -4.40
N ALA A 53 -13.03 2.69 -4.26
CA ALA A 53 -13.39 2.08 -2.98
C ALA A 53 -12.38 1.02 -2.53
N ALA A 54 -11.85 0.20 -3.44
CA ALA A 54 -10.80 -0.77 -3.15
C ALA A 54 -9.48 -0.09 -2.76
N LEU A 55 -9.09 0.99 -3.46
CA LEU A 55 -7.94 1.82 -3.10
C LEU A 55 -8.10 2.42 -1.70
N ASN A 56 -9.27 2.98 -1.39
CA ASN A 56 -9.56 3.55 -0.08
C ASN A 56 -9.46 2.50 1.04
N GLN A 57 -9.99 1.31 0.82
CA GLN A 57 -9.89 0.23 1.80
C GLN A 57 -8.43 -0.18 2.03
N ARG A 58 -7.66 -0.37 0.95
CA ARG A 58 -6.23 -0.72 1.03
C ARG A 58 -5.44 0.38 1.72
N HIS A 59 -5.71 1.64 1.38
CA HIS A 59 -5.09 2.80 2.00
C HIS A 59 -5.30 2.81 3.52
N LYS A 60 -6.53 2.70 3.98
CA LYS A 60 -6.86 2.67 5.41
C LYS A 60 -6.14 1.51 6.13
N LYS A 61 -6.21 0.30 5.57
CA LYS A 61 -5.51 -0.87 6.13
C LYS A 61 -4.00 -0.62 6.26
N PHE A 62 -3.38 -0.03 5.24
CA PHE A 62 -1.94 0.23 5.23
C PHE A 62 -1.54 1.33 6.20
N ILE A 63 -2.25 2.47 6.22
CA ILE A 63 -1.95 3.59 7.11
C ILE A 63 -2.13 3.18 8.58
N THR A 64 -3.22 2.48 8.91
CA THR A 64 -3.45 1.99 10.28
C THR A 64 -2.35 1.03 10.70
N TRP A 65 -2.03 0.05 9.86
CA TRP A 65 -0.95 -0.90 10.14
C TRP A 65 0.38 -0.18 10.33
N LEU A 66 0.76 0.73 9.43
CA LEU A 66 2.04 1.44 9.53
C LEU A 66 2.12 2.33 10.77
N ALA A 67 1.03 3.02 11.12
CA ALA A 67 0.96 3.86 12.32
C ALA A 67 1.17 3.04 13.60
N GLU A 68 0.62 1.83 13.67
CA GLU A 68 0.83 0.90 14.78
C GLU A 68 2.27 0.40 14.83
N GLN A 69 2.88 0.04 13.67
CA GLN A 69 4.28 -0.40 13.64
C GLN A 69 5.25 0.69 14.09
N LEU A 70 4.91 1.96 13.82
CA LEU A 70 5.71 3.12 14.21
C LEU A 70 5.23 3.77 15.53
N SER A 71 4.37 3.10 16.30
CA SER A 71 4.05 3.53 17.66
C SER A 71 5.29 3.40 18.57
N GLU A 72 5.32 4.21 19.61
CA GLU A 72 6.35 4.11 20.67
C GLU A 72 7.80 4.15 20.16
N THR A 73 8.08 5.00 19.18
CA THR A 73 9.44 5.28 18.72
C THR A 73 10.01 6.50 19.48
N GLU A 74 11.21 6.37 20.03
CA GLU A 74 11.89 7.40 20.83
C GLU A 74 13.01 8.11 20.05
N SER A 75 13.42 7.55 18.88
CA SER A 75 14.49 8.09 18.05
C SER A 75 14.27 7.85 16.58
N ASP A 76 14.88 8.66 15.71
CA ASP A 76 14.86 8.49 14.27
C ASP A 76 15.44 7.13 13.84
N GLN A 77 16.44 6.63 14.58
CA GLN A 77 17.01 5.30 14.37
C GLN A 77 15.99 4.19 14.60
N GLU A 78 15.15 4.32 15.62
CA GLU A 78 14.08 3.36 15.87
C GLU A 78 12.97 3.44 14.81
N VAL A 79 12.64 4.64 14.34
CA VAL A 79 11.68 4.81 13.23
C VAL A 79 12.18 4.08 12.00
N ILE A 80 13.45 4.26 11.62
CA ILE A 80 14.08 3.58 10.50
C ILE A 80 14.01 2.06 10.70
N LYS A 81 14.47 1.59 11.85
CA LYS A 81 14.50 0.16 12.15
C LYS A 81 13.11 -0.47 12.11
N LYS A 82 12.14 0.09 12.86
CA LYS A 82 10.77 -0.43 12.92
C LYS A 82 10.08 -0.39 11.56
N LEU A 83 10.28 0.67 10.77
CA LEU A 83 9.72 0.78 9.41
C LEU A 83 10.20 -0.38 8.52
N PHE A 84 11.52 -0.60 8.45
CA PHE A 84 12.05 -1.62 7.53
C PHE A 84 11.88 -3.03 8.06
N ASP A 85 11.86 -3.26 9.37
CA ASP A 85 11.50 -4.55 9.96
C ASP A 85 10.02 -4.90 9.66
N ALA A 86 9.12 -3.93 9.79
CA ALA A 86 7.71 -4.11 9.44
C ALA A 86 7.51 -4.40 7.94
N LEU A 87 8.24 -3.69 7.07
CA LEU A 87 8.25 -4.00 5.64
C LEU A 87 8.77 -5.42 5.37
N GLY A 88 9.83 -5.85 6.05
CA GLY A 88 10.36 -7.21 5.95
C GLY A 88 9.31 -8.25 6.34
N SER A 89 8.60 -8.04 7.44
CA SER A 89 7.49 -8.91 7.86
C SER A 89 6.39 -8.99 6.80
N TRP A 90 6.06 -7.85 6.17
CA TRP A 90 5.08 -7.85 5.08
C TRP A 90 5.62 -8.58 3.84
N PHE A 91 6.88 -8.40 3.46
CA PHE A 91 7.50 -9.10 2.32
C PHE A 91 7.53 -10.62 2.52
N ASP A 92 7.70 -11.06 3.77
CA ASP A 92 7.69 -12.47 4.18
C ASP A 92 6.28 -13.05 4.37
N ASN A 93 5.22 -12.31 4.03
CA ASN A 93 3.80 -12.70 4.23
C ASN A 93 3.41 -12.94 5.71
N LYS A 94 4.08 -12.28 6.65
CA LYS A 94 3.80 -12.38 8.09
C LYS A 94 2.78 -11.34 8.56
N GLU A 95 2.20 -10.56 7.64
CA GLU A 95 1.22 -9.50 7.92
C GLU A 95 -0.16 -9.84 7.33
N PRO A 96 -0.99 -10.63 8.02
CA PRO A 96 -2.27 -11.11 7.49
C PRO A 96 -3.22 -9.99 7.07
N ARG A 97 -3.16 -8.83 7.76
CA ARG A 97 -3.99 -7.64 7.46
C ARG A 97 -3.72 -7.05 6.08
N LEU A 98 -2.49 -7.20 5.58
CA LEU A 98 -2.10 -6.72 4.26
C LEU A 98 -2.22 -7.80 3.18
N GLY A 99 -2.46 -9.05 3.57
CA GLY A 99 -2.50 -10.19 2.67
C GLY A 99 -1.13 -10.55 2.09
N ASN A 100 -1.09 -11.53 1.20
CA ASN A 100 0.14 -11.97 0.55
C ASN A 100 0.80 -10.83 -0.22
N PHE A 101 2.10 -10.66 -0.04
CA PHE A 101 2.87 -9.60 -0.66
C PHE A 101 2.95 -9.77 -2.18
N ARG A 102 2.54 -8.75 -2.91
CA ARG A 102 2.58 -8.64 -4.38
C ARG A 102 3.02 -7.25 -4.83
N GLY A 103 3.98 -6.65 -4.10
CA GLY A 103 4.39 -5.28 -4.34
C GLY A 103 3.40 -4.25 -3.77
N CYS A 104 3.58 -3.01 -4.15
CA CYS A 104 2.69 -1.92 -3.74
C CYS A 104 1.46 -1.83 -4.65
N PHE A 105 0.26 -2.02 -4.09
CA PHE A 105 -0.99 -1.92 -4.87
C PHE A 105 -1.13 -0.58 -5.59
N PHE A 106 -0.71 0.52 -4.97
CA PHE A 106 -0.82 1.87 -5.56
C PHE A 106 0.18 2.08 -6.71
N ILE A 107 1.40 1.52 -6.63
CA ILE A 107 2.35 1.55 -7.75
C ILE A 107 1.81 0.69 -8.90
N ASN A 108 1.36 -0.52 -8.60
CA ASN A 108 0.80 -1.43 -9.61
C ASN A 108 -0.41 -0.78 -10.31
N THR A 109 -1.31 -0.16 -9.52
CA THR A 109 -2.45 0.60 -10.07
C THR A 109 -1.98 1.76 -10.96
N ALA A 110 -1.05 2.60 -10.47
CA ALA A 110 -0.57 3.75 -11.23
C ALA A 110 0.13 3.36 -12.55
N ALA A 111 0.73 2.17 -12.61
CA ALA A 111 1.32 1.64 -13.85
C ALA A 111 0.25 1.26 -14.89
N GLU A 112 -0.95 0.90 -14.45
CA GLU A 112 -2.09 0.58 -15.35
C GLU A 112 -2.86 1.82 -15.82
N PHE A 113 -2.70 2.97 -15.16
CA PHE A 113 -3.40 4.22 -15.46
C PHE A 113 -2.40 5.33 -15.77
N SER A 114 -2.13 5.55 -17.07
CA SER A 114 -1.12 6.52 -17.55
C SER A 114 -1.52 7.98 -17.37
N ASP A 115 -2.83 8.27 -17.37
CA ASP A 115 -3.34 9.63 -17.14
C ASP A 115 -3.16 10.03 -15.68
N LYS A 116 -2.25 10.99 -15.43
CA LYS A 116 -1.92 11.50 -14.09
C LYS A 116 -3.05 12.31 -13.46
N ASP A 117 -3.94 12.85 -14.28
CA ASP A 117 -5.09 13.66 -13.85
C ASP A 117 -6.34 12.82 -13.55
N SER A 118 -6.31 11.53 -13.87
CA SER A 118 -7.40 10.64 -13.50
C SER A 118 -7.59 10.56 -11.98
N LYS A 119 -8.83 10.35 -11.53
CA LYS A 119 -9.15 10.18 -10.10
C LYS A 119 -8.33 9.05 -9.47
N ILE A 120 -8.09 7.96 -10.22
CA ILE A 120 -7.33 6.79 -9.75
C ILE A 120 -5.87 7.17 -9.52
N SER A 121 -5.22 7.83 -10.50
CA SER A 121 -3.81 8.23 -10.38
C SER A 121 -3.61 9.24 -9.26
N ARG A 122 -4.50 10.23 -9.14
CA ARG A 122 -4.48 11.19 -8.02
C ARG A 122 -4.65 10.51 -6.67
N TYR A 123 -5.51 9.48 -6.57
CA TYR A 123 -5.66 8.72 -5.34
C TYR A 123 -4.36 7.98 -4.97
N CYS A 124 -3.68 7.39 -5.97
CA CYS A 124 -2.39 6.73 -5.74
C CYS A 124 -1.32 7.72 -5.24
N ALA A 125 -1.26 8.91 -5.84
CA ALA A 125 -0.34 9.97 -5.40
C ALA A 125 -0.64 10.46 -3.98
N MET A 126 -1.92 10.70 -3.67
CA MET A 126 -2.37 11.06 -2.32
C MET A 126 -1.95 10.03 -1.28
N HIS A 127 -2.11 8.73 -1.57
CA HIS A 127 -1.65 7.67 -0.66
C HIS A 127 -0.15 7.78 -0.34
N LYS A 128 0.69 8.06 -1.34
CA LYS A 128 2.13 8.21 -1.15
C LYS A 128 2.46 9.39 -0.24
N GLU A 129 1.77 10.51 -0.46
CA GLU A 129 1.95 11.70 0.37
C GLU A 129 1.50 11.46 1.82
N GLU A 130 0.37 10.79 2.06
CA GLU A 130 -0.07 10.50 3.42
C GLU A 130 0.87 9.52 4.15
N VAL A 131 1.45 8.54 3.46
CA VAL A 131 2.50 7.68 4.04
C VAL A 131 3.73 8.51 4.40
N ARG A 132 4.14 9.44 3.54
CA ARG A 132 5.24 10.37 3.81
C ARG A 132 4.97 11.23 5.04
N LEU A 133 3.78 11.80 5.13
CA LEU A 133 3.35 12.61 6.26
C LEU A 133 3.34 11.81 7.56
N LEU A 134 2.82 10.57 7.53
CA LEU A 134 2.85 9.68 8.69
C LEU A 134 4.29 9.44 9.17
N ILE A 135 5.22 9.09 8.28
CA ILE A 135 6.63 8.90 8.65
C ILE A 135 7.20 10.19 9.25
N LYS A 136 6.93 11.34 8.61
CA LYS A 136 7.38 12.66 9.10
C LYS A 136 6.95 12.93 10.53
N THR A 137 5.73 12.57 10.91
CA THR A 137 5.22 12.78 12.28
C THR A 137 5.93 11.93 13.34
N LYS A 138 6.68 10.91 12.92
CA LYS A 138 7.42 10.01 13.80
C LYS A 138 8.89 10.35 13.95
N LEU A 139 9.41 11.19 13.04
CA LEU A 139 10.80 11.64 13.10
C LEU A 139 10.93 12.81 14.07
N SER A 140 11.97 12.80 14.88
CA SER A 140 12.34 13.88 15.81
C SER A 140 13.08 14.99 15.08
N THR A 141 13.85 14.64 14.04
CA THR A 141 14.59 15.61 13.24
C THR A 141 13.69 16.30 12.21
N SER A 142 13.95 17.58 11.99
CA SER A 142 13.34 18.34 10.90
C SER A 142 14.08 18.20 9.55
N SER A 143 15.04 17.27 9.44
CA SER A 143 15.84 17.10 8.22
C SER A 143 15.00 16.60 7.05
N PRO A 144 14.78 17.40 6.00
CA PRO A 144 14.07 16.94 4.81
C PRO A 144 14.82 15.82 4.10
N ILE A 145 16.15 15.83 4.15
CA ILE A 145 17.02 14.83 3.48
C ILE A 145 16.79 13.44 4.06
N LEU A 146 16.70 13.31 5.38
CA LEU A 146 16.44 12.01 6.01
C LEU A 146 15.07 11.48 5.65
N LEU A 147 14.02 12.31 5.70
CA LEU A 147 12.67 11.94 5.30
C LEU A 147 12.61 11.50 3.84
N ASP A 148 13.27 12.25 2.94
CA ASP A 148 13.34 11.92 1.52
C ASP A 148 14.06 10.58 1.30
N ALA A 149 15.20 10.38 1.94
CA ALA A 149 15.96 9.13 1.87
C ALA A 149 15.12 7.93 2.35
N ILE A 150 14.45 8.06 3.50
CA ILE A 150 13.56 7.01 4.02
C ILE A 150 12.46 6.69 3.02
N CYS A 151 11.77 7.70 2.49
CA CYS A 151 10.65 7.50 1.56
C CYS A 151 11.10 6.86 0.24
N ILE A 152 12.20 7.34 -0.35
CA ILE A 152 12.74 6.80 -1.61
C ILE A 152 13.22 5.36 -1.40
N MET A 153 13.96 5.09 -0.33
CA MET A 153 14.45 3.75 -0.02
C MET A 153 13.32 2.77 0.30
N LYS A 154 12.26 3.23 0.96
CA LYS A 154 11.05 2.43 1.19
C LYS A 154 10.42 1.97 -0.12
N GLU A 155 10.25 2.87 -1.10
CA GLU A 155 9.70 2.50 -2.41
C GLU A 155 10.64 1.56 -3.16
N GLY A 156 11.94 1.82 -3.14
CA GLY A 156 12.96 0.94 -3.71
C GLY A 156 12.98 -0.44 -3.07
N ALA A 157 12.85 -0.52 -1.74
CA ALA A 157 12.78 -1.79 -1.02
C ALA A 157 11.57 -2.63 -1.42
N ILE A 158 10.38 -2.02 -1.50
CA ILE A 158 9.15 -2.70 -1.93
C ILE A 158 9.31 -3.28 -3.34
N THR A 159 9.82 -2.47 -4.26
CA THR A 159 10.00 -2.89 -5.66
C THR A 159 11.05 -4.00 -5.77
N THR A 160 12.20 -3.82 -5.10
CA THR A 160 13.29 -4.80 -5.13
C THR A 160 12.85 -6.14 -4.50
N ALA A 161 12.18 -6.09 -3.35
CA ALA A 161 11.67 -7.30 -2.69
C ALA A 161 10.67 -8.04 -3.60
N TYR A 162 9.80 -7.31 -4.29
CA TYR A 162 8.82 -7.92 -5.19
C TYR A 162 9.46 -8.60 -6.40
N VAL A 163 10.45 -7.96 -7.02
CA VAL A 163 11.12 -8.48 -8.22
C VAL A 163 12.08 -9.63 -7.91
N THR A 164 12.78 -9.56 -6.77
CA THR A 164 13.87 -10.49 -6.47
C THR A 164 13.50 -11.59 -5.48
N GLY A 165 12.41 -11.43 -4.73
CA GLY A 165 12.05 -12.31 -3.60
C GLY A 165 12.97 -12.19 -2.39
N LYS A 166 13.88 -11.18 -2.34
CA LYS A 166 14.92 -11.02 -1.29
C LYS A 166 14.54 -9.93 -0.29
N GLY A 167 13.35 -10.03 0.31
CA GLY A 167 12.82 -9.02 1.21
C GLY A 167 13.73 -8.68 2.40
N SER A 168 14.14 -9.68 3.16
CA SER A 168 14.98 -9.51 4.36
C SER A 168 16.36 -8.91 4.03
N GLU A 169 16.94 -9.26 2.87
CA GLU A 169 18.22 -8.72 2.45
C GLU A 169 18.11 -7.22 2.13
N VAL A 170 17.07 -6.81 1.42
CA VAL A 170 16.90 -5.41 1.03
C VAL A 170 16.57 -4.52 2.22
N THR A 171 15.72 -4.98 3.15
CA THR A 171 15.40 -4.19 4.35
C THR A 171 16.63 -3.99 5.25
N SER A 172 17.45 -5.03 5.43
CA SER A 172 18.71 -4.92 6.16
C SER A 172 19.68 -3.91 5.53
N LYS A 173 19.78 -3.89 4.19
CA LYS A 173 20.60 -2.88 3.48
C LYS A 173 20.06 -1.47 3.69
N CYS A 174 18.75 -1.26 3.62
CA CYS A 174 18.13 0.03 3.85
C CYS A 174 18.43 0.57 5.27
N ILE A 175 18.29 -0.28 6.29
CA ILE A 175 18.61 0.10 7.67
C ILE A 175 20.07 0.56 7.77
N LYS A 176 21.03 -0.24 7.24
CA LYS A 176 22.45 0.10 7.30
C LYS A 176 22.78 1.44 6.63
N VAL A 177 22.24 1.67 5.43
CA VAL A 177 22.50 2.92 4.68
C VAL A 177 21.89 4.13 5.41
N LEU A 178 20.65 4.04 5.87
CA LEU A 178 20.00 5.15 6.56
C LEU A 178 20.62 5.44 7.93
N SER A 179 21.10 4.42 8.64
CA SER A 179 21.84 4.62 9.90
C SER A 179 23.16 5.35 9.67
N ALA A 180 23.84 5.09 8.57
CA ALA A 180 25.08 5.80 8.23
C ALA A 180 24.87 7.27 7.85
N LEU A 181 23.66 7.67 7.41
CA LEU A 181 23.32 9.07 7.13
C LEU A 181 23.09 9.92 8.38
N GLN A 182 22.96 9.27 9.55
CA GLN A 182 22.70 9.95 10.83
C GLN A 182 23.99 10.19 11.67
N MET A 183 25.10 9.65 11.23
CA MET A 183 26.43 9.86 11.83
C MET A 183 27.07 11.13 11.27
#